data_75108832b393a8a6c60a61749ca0f323
#
_entry.id   75108832b393a8a6c60a61749ca0f323
#
_cell.length_a   1.000
_cell.length_b   1.000
_cell.length_c   1.000
_cell.angle_alpha   90.00
_cell.angle_beta   90.00
_cell.angle_gamma   90.00
#
_symmetry.space_group_name_H-M   'P 1'
#
loop_
_entity.id
_entity.type
_entity.pdbx_description
1 polymer ?
#
loop_
_entity_poly.entity_id
_entity_poly.type
_entity_poly.pdbx_seq_one_letter_code
_entity_poly.pdbx_strand_id
1 'polypeptide(L)' 'MPPRNLALAIGKRLTLRGFVIAKYAEEVRPEFQQRMAEWLPAGEIHWDETFRDGLDAAPQAFIDMLDGANTGKMLVRL' A
#
# COMPACT_ATOMS: atom_id res chain seq x y z
N MET A 1 12.63 21.51 12.08
CA MET A 1 13.73 21.76 11.13
C MET A 1 13.44 21.05 9.81
N PRO A 2 13.47 21.74 8.69
CA PRO A 2 13.21 21.10 7.39
C PRO A 2 14.33 20.10 7.03
N PRO A 3 14.01 19.09 6.22
CA PRO A 3 15.02 18.13 5.76
C PRO A 3 16.15 18.85 4.99
N ARG A 4 17.39 18.43 5.24
CA ARG A 4 18.57 19.04 4.59
C ARG A 4 18.60 18.80 3.08
N ASN A 5 17.97 17.73 2.63
CA ASN A 5 17.96 17.34 1.23
C ASN A 5 16.86 18.00 0.41
N LEU A 6 16.01 18.82 1.04
CA LEU A 6 14.90 19.47 0.33
C LEU A 6 15.39 20.39 -0.80
N ALA A 7 16.55 21.01 -0.62
CA ALA A 7 17.16 21.86 -1.64
C ALA A 7 17.50 21.12 -2.93
N LEU A 8 17.69 19.80 -2.88
CA LEU A 8 17.94 18.98 -4.07
C LEU A 8 16.78 19.01 -5.05
N ALA A 9 15.58 19.32 -4.57
CA ALA A 9 14.41 19.43 -5.43
C ALA A 9 14.58 20.50 -6.52
N ILE A 10 15.31 21.56 -6.21
CA ILE A 10 15.56 22.64 -7.16
C ILE A 10 16.46 22.16 -8.31
N GLY A 11 17.62 21.58 -7.97
CA GLY A 11 18.57 21.10 -8.96
C GLY A 11 18.06 19.96 -9.82
N LYS A 12 17.23 19.09 -9.23
CA LYS A 12 16.64 17.94 -9.92
C LYS A 12 15.30 18.25 -10.58
N ARG A 13 14.81 19.47 -10.46
CA ARG A 13 13.52 19.92 -11.03
C ARG A 13 12.36 19.02 -10.62
N LEU A 14 12.29 18.67 -9.34
CA LEU A 14 11.24 17.82 -8.82
C LEU A 14 9.96 18.60 -8.55
N THR A 15 8.83 17.95 -8.71
CA THR A 15 7.53 18.49 -8.34
C THR A 15 7.02 17.71 -7.12
N LEU A 16 6.63 18.45 -6.06
CA LEU A 16 6.03 17.88 -4.86
C LEU A 16 4.58 18.34 -4.79
N ARG A 17 3.66 17.39 -4.79
CA ARG A 17 2.22 17.67 -4.73
C ARG A 17 1.56 16.77 -3.69
N GLY A 18 0.80 17.39 -2.80
CA GLY A 18 -0.01 16.65 -1.83
C GLY A 18 -1.40 16.37 -2.38
N PHE A 19 -1.96 15.26 -1.99
CA PHE A 19 -3.35 14.93 -2.29
C PHE A 19 -3.96 14.11 -1.16
N VAL A 20 -5.28 14.15 -1.07
CA VAL A 20 -6.04 13.35 -0.11
C VAL A 20 -6.91 12.39 -0.91
N ILE A 21 -6.72 11.11 -0.67
CA ILE A 21 -7.41 10.07 -1.45
C ILE A 21 -8.93 10.14 -1.28
N ALA A 22 -9.40 10.57 -0.10
CA ALA A 22 -10.83 10.69 0.18
C ALA A 22 -11.57 11.59 -0.81
N LYS A 23 -10.88 12.61 -1.36
CA LYS A 23 -11.46 13.51 -2.35
C LYS A 23 -11.90 12.78 -3.62
N TYR A 24 -11.18 11.74 -3.99
CA TYR A 24 -11.43 10.99 -5.21
C TYR A 24 -12.24 9.72 -4.99
N ALA A 25 -12.34 9.27 -3.74
CA ALA A 25 -12.93 7.97 -3.42
C ALA A 25 -14.38 7.84 -3.85
N GLU A 26 -15.18 8.89 -3.68
CA GLU A 26 -16.60 8.86 -4.03
C GLU A 26 -16.83 8.72 -5.53
N GLU A 27 -15.97 9.35 -6.33
CA GLU A 27 -16.08 9.32 -7.78
C GLU A 27 -15.59 7.99 -8.37
N VAL A 28 -14.52 7.44 -7.81
CA VAL A 28 -13.81 6.31 -8.40
C VAL A 28 -14.27 4.98 -7.82
N ARG A 29 -14.72 4.96 -6.56
CA ARG A 29 -15.06 3.71 -5.86
C ARG A 29 -16.08 2.83 -6.57
N PRO A 30 -17.22 3.36 -7.06
CA PRO A 30 -18.19 2.50 -7.72
C PRO A 30 -17.65 1.77 -8.94
N GLU A 31 -16.93 2.47 -9.80
CA GLU A 31 -16.29 1.88 -10.97
C GLU A 31 -15.21 0.88 -10.58
N PHE A 32 -14.39 1.23 -9.60
CA PHE A 32 -13.34 0.35 -9.09
C PHE A 32 -13.92 -0.96 -8.56
N GLN A 33 -14.96 -0.90 -7.73
CA GLN A 33 -15.59 -2.09 -7.18
C GLN A 33 -16.21 -2.97 -8.26
N GLN A 34 -16.85 -2.35 -9.24
CA GLN A 34 -17.45 -3.09 -10.35
C GLN A 34 -16.39 -3.82 -11.17
N ARG A 35 -15.32 -3.14 -11.54
CA ARG A 35 -14.24 -3.75 -12.34
C ARG A 35 -13.52 -4.84 -11.58
N MET A 36 -13.24 -4.63 -10.29
CA MET A 36 -12.58 -5.64 -9.47
C MET A 36 -13.46 -6.87 -9.28
N ALA A 37 -14.77 -6.70 -9.16
CA ALA A 37 -15.71 -7.82 -9.07
C ALA A 37 -15.72 -8.69 -10.33
N GLU A 38 -15.39 -8.10 -11.48
CA GLU A 38 -15.27 -8.83 -12.75
C GLU A 38 -13.88 -9.46 -12.91
N TRP A 39 -12.82 -8.71 -12.61
CA TRP A 39 -11.45 -9.14 -12.85
C TRP A 39 -10.94 -10.21 -11.90
N LEU A 40 -11.32 -10.17 -10.62
CA LEU A 40 -10.86 -11.14 -9.64
C LEU A 40 -11.32 -12.56 -9.95
N PRO A 41 -12.64 -12.82 -10.19
CA PRO A 41 -13.07 -14.15 -10.57
C PRO A 41 -12.52 -14.63 -11.91
N ALA A 42 -12.29 -13.70 -12.86
CA ALA A 42 -11.75 -14.01 -14.16
C ALA A 42 -10.24 -14.33 -14.14
N GLY A 43 -9.55 -14.10 -13.04
CA GLY A 43 -8.12 -14.34 -12.92
C GLY A 43 -7.25 -13.27 -13.60
N GLU A 44 -7.82 -12.14 -14.00
CA GLU A 44 -7.06 -11.05 -14.63
C GLU A 44 -6.27 -10.22 -13.64
N ILE A 45 -6.66 -10.24 -12.36
CA ILE A 45 -5.95 -9.59 -11.27
C ILE A 45 -5.38 -10.65 -10.35
N HIS A 46 -4.10 -10.55 -10.09
CA HIS A 46 -3.40 -11.41 -9.15
C HIS A 46 -3.05 -10.64 -7.89
N TRP A 47 -3.15 -11.29 -6.74
CA TRP A 47 -2.73 -10.69 -5.47
C TRP A 47 -1.99 -11.71 -4.63
N ASP A 48 -1.11 -11.22 -3.76
CA ASP A 48 -0.37 -12.04 -2.84
C ASP A 48 -0.60 -11.57 -1.41
N GLU A 49 -0.53 -12.51 -0.48
CA GLU A 49 -0.64 -12.27 0.94
C GLU A 49 0.43 -13.09 1.66
N THR A 50 0.97 -12.54 2.74
CA THR A 50 1.91 -13.24 3.61
C THR A 50 1.30 -13.36 4.99
N PHE A 51 1.22 -14.60 5.51
CA PHE A 51 0.59 -14.86 6.80
C PHE A 51 1.62 -15.19 7.87
N ARG A 52 1.32 -14.74 9.09
CA ARG A 52 1.99 -15.16 10.32
C ARG A 52 0.91 -15.64 11.27
N ASP A 53 1.19 -16.67 12.03
CA ASP A 53 0.18 -17.31 12.89
C ASP A 53 0.32 -16.88 14.34
N GLY A 54 -0.81 -16.51 14.93
CA GLY A 54 -0.93 -16.18 16.35
C GLY A 54 -0.65 -14.71 16.65
N LEU A 55 -1.35 -14.20 17.66
CA LEU A 55 -1.19 -12.81 18.09
C LEU A 55 0.24 -12.52 18.55
N ASP A 56 0.92 -13.49 19.13
CA ASP A 56 2.29 -13.36 19.60
C ASP A 56 3.28 -13.06 18.47
N ALA A 57 2.93 -13.42 17.23
CA ALA A 57 3.76 -13.14 16.06
C ALA A 57 3.57 -11.72 15.51
N ALA A 58 2.57 -10.97 15.99
CA ALA A 58 2.26 -9.65 15.44
C ALA A 58 3.42 -8.64 15.54
N PRO A 59 4.14 -8.51 16.67
CA PRO A 59 5.27 -7.57 16.73
C PRO A 59 6.37 -7.91 15.74
N GLN A 60 6.72 -9.19 15.61
CA GLN A 60 7.76 -9.60 14.65
C GLN A 60 7.29 -9.46 13.21
N ALA A 61 6.00 -9.75 12.94
CA ALA A 61 5.41 -9.54 11.61
C ALA A 61 5.50 -8.08 11.18
N PHE A 62 5.27 -7.16 12.10
CA PHE A 62 5.40 -5.72 11.82
C PHE A 62 6.84 -5.34 11.44
N ILE A 63 7.82 -5.84 12.21
CA ILE A 63 9.22 -5.60 11.92
C ILE A 63 9.60 -6.20 10.56
N ASP A 64 9.18 -7.44 10.30
CA ASP A 64 9.46 -8.12 9.03
C ASP A 64 8.85 -7.37 7.84
N MET A 65 7.65 -6.81 8.01
CA MET A 65 7.02 -6.00 6.98
C MET A 65 7.84 -4.76 6.65
N LEU A 66 8.37 -4.08 7.67
CA LEU A 66 9.21 -2.90 7.46
C LEU A 66 10.54 -3.25 6.79
N ASP A 67 11.02 -4.47 6.99
CA ASP A 67 12.25 -4.97 6.37
C ASP A 67 12.02 -5.56 4.97
N GLY A 68 10.77 -5.58 4.51
CA GLY A 68 10.44 -6.07 3.19
C GLY A 68 10.39 -7.59 3.06
N ALA A 69 10.22 -8.31 4.17
CA ALA A 69 10.20 -9.77 4.17
C ALA A 69 8.92 -10.36 3.59
N ASN A 70 7.85 -9.58 3.50
CA ASN A 70 6.57 -10.03 2.99
C ASN A 70 6.45 -9.87 1.47
N THR A 71 5.66 -10.73 0.87
CA THR A 71 5.18 -10.58 -0.50
C THR A 71 3.69 -10.31 -0.43
N GLY A 72 3.26 -9.15 -0.95
CA GLY A 72 1.88 -8.69 -0.79
C GLY A 72 1.58 -8.23 0.64
N LYS A 73 0.33 -8.29 1.03
CA LYS A 73 -0.09 -7.80 2.35
C LYS A 73 0.34 -8.75 3.47
N MET A 74 0.96 -8.19 4.49
CA MET A 74 1.28 -8.95 5.72
C MET A 74 0.03 -9.06 6.59
N LEU A 75 -0.36 -10.28 6.92
CA LEU A 75 -1.53 -10.58 7.74
C LEU A 75 -1.13 -11.47 8.93
N VAL A 76 -1.78 -11.24 10.06
CA VAL A 76 -1.62 -12.08 11.24
C VAL A 76 -2.91 -12.88 11.43
N ARG A 77 -2.77 -14.20 11.44
CA ARG A 77 -3.90 -15.12 11.65
C ARG A 77 -4.03 -15.41 13.14
N LEU A 78 -5.16 -15.02 13.70
CA LEU A 78 -5.44 -15.21 15.12
C LEU A 78 -5.84 -16.65 15.44
#